data_08f7a4b6d86e61b4da5176ff08b1a37f
#
_entry.id   08f7a4b6d86e61b4da5176ff08b1a37f
#
_cell.length_a   1.000
_cell.length_b   1.000
_cell.length_c   1.000
_cell.angle_alpha   90.00
_cell.angle_beta   90.00
_cell.angle_gamma   90.00
#
_symmetry.space_group_name_H-M   'P 1'
#
loop_
_entity.id
_entity.type
_entity.pdbx_description
1 polymer ?
#
loop_
_entity_poly.entity_id
_entity_poly.type
_entity_poly.pdbx_seq_one_letter_code
_entity_poly.pdbx_strand_id
1 'polypeptide(L)'
;MKNKEILLVPGPTPVVDDIYDALASETRGHTDPRFVAIYKRAIENTKKLFNTDGEVYVVAGSGTLAMEMAIVNTVAEGEKLLVISHGYFGDRFTPLAKAYGIEVDVLQSEWGKRVDVELVKEKLVAGAYKAVTVTHADTSTGVSSDLDALIPIIKEAGALTIVDGVVATAALQEDMSKAYGGNEAYKIDIALTGSQKAIGVPPGLAIVAFSKQALAAREALGTVRAYYADIHNWRAIMDNPANYFATPPVNLIYAYDKALEIVLEEGMETREARHLKYGRAVRAALRSYGMTPLADEEVAAATLSCILYPEGVEDASFRSSLAARGVIVAGSLAHLAGKAFRIGHMGNTSIEQLEQAIRLIGEVLIEQGVQVKIEHAVDVLHEELKSYVK
;
A
#
# COMPACT_ATOMS: atom_id res chain seq x y z
N MET A 1 -30.95 10.19 5.81
CA MET A 1 -29.66 9.54 5.55
C MET A 1 -28.72 9.95 6.68
N LYS A 2 -28.11 9.01 7.42
CA LYS A 2 -27.03 9.38 8.34
C LYS A 2 -25.89 9.98 7.48
N ASN A 3 -25.40 11.17 7.84
CA ASN A 3 -24.20 11.72 7.20
C ASN A 3 -23.12 10.65 7.32
N LYS A 4 -22.72 10.07 6.20
CA LYS A 4 -21.56 9.14 6.19
C LYS A 4 -20.33 9.96 6.60
N GLU A 5 -19.54 9.45 7.55
CA GLU A 5 -18.24 10.05 7.89
C GLU A 5 -17.33 10.05 6.67
N ILE A 6 -16.54 11.09 6.50
CA ILE A 6 -15.47 11.18 5.50
C ILE A 6 -14.22 10.54 6.10
N LEU A 7 -13.98 9.29 5.75
CA LEU A 7 -12.89 8.50 6.27
C LEU A 7 -11.62 8.74 5.44
N LEU A 8 -10.71 9.56 5.95
CA LEU A 8 -9.43 9.91 5.31
C LEU A 8 -8.20 9.43 6.11
N VAL A 9 -8.37 8.36 6.88
CA VAL A 9 -7.20 7.65 7.43
C VAL A 9 -6.45 6.95 6.30
N PRO A 10 -5.12 6.76 6.39
CA PRO A 10 -4.38 6.00 5.36
C PRO A 10 -4.62 4.49 5.44
N GLY A 11 -5.87 4.11 5.61
CA GLY A 11 -6.39 2.76 5.71
C GLY A 11 -6.81 2.36 7.14
N PRO A 12 -7.98 1.69 7.27
CA PRO A 12 -8.87 1.32 6.16
C PRO A 12 -9.46 2.53 5.43
N THR A 13 -9.64 2.39 4.11
CA THR A 13 -10.16 3.43 3.23
C THR A 13 -11.67 3.33 3.05
N PRO A 14 -12.34 4.37 2.48
CA PRO A 14 -13.76 4.30 2.17
C PRO A 14 -14.12 3.10 1.29
N VAL A 15 -15.16 2.39 1.69
CA VAL A 15 -15.77 1.29 0.93
C VAL A 15 -17.01 1.82 0.23
N VAL A 16 -17.14 1.63 -1.09
CA VAL A 16 -18.31 2.06 -1.86
C VAL A 16 -19.47 1.07 -1.71
N ASP A 17 -20.68 1.55 -2.00
CA ASP A 17 -21.91 0.79 -1.74
C ASP A 17 -21.94 -0.53 -2.51
N ASP A 18 -21.48 -0.59 -3.76
CA ASP A 18 -21.39 -1.83 -4.55
C ASP A 18 -20.52 -2.92 -3.89
N ILE A 19 -19.46 -2.51 -3.21
CA ILE A 19 -18.57 -3.43 -2.46
C ILE A 19 -19.26 -3.88 -1.17
N TYR A 20 -20.00 -2.97 -0.50
CA TYR A 20 -20.81 -3.36 0.66
C TYR A 20 -21.94 -4.32 0.28
N ASP A 21 -22.59 -4.12 -0.85
CA ASP A 21 -23.64 -5.02 -1.35
C ASP A 21 -23.07 -6.41 -1.66
N ALA A 22 -21.88 -6.47 -2.27
CA ALA A 22 -21.18 -7.73 -2.47
C ALA A 22 -20.82 -8.41 -1.14
N LEU A 23 -20.29 -7.66 -0.17
CA LEU A 23 -19.95 -8.16 1.16
C LEU A 23 -21.18 -8.69 1.93
N ALA A 24 -22.34 -8.07 1.76
CA ALA A 24 -23.60 -8.43 2.40
C ALA A 24 -24.33 -9.61 1.72
N SER A 25 -23.79 -10.13 0.62
CA SER A 25 -24.35 -11.28 -0.09
C SER A 25 -24.46 -12.51 0.83
N GLU A 26 -25.40 -13.41 0.54
CA GLU A 26 -25.58 -14.66 1.28
C GLU A 26 -24.28 -15.47 1.30
N THR A 27 -23.82 -15.82 2.51
CA THR A 27 -22.64 -16.67 2.68
C THR A 27 -22.89 -18.06 2.14
N ARG A 28 -22.04 -18.54 1.23
CA ARG A 28 -22.11 -19.88 0.65
C ARG A 28 -21.03 -20.79 1.21
N GLY A 29 -21.23 -22.08 1.06
CA GLY A 29 -20.15 -23.05 1.33
C GLY A 29 -18.96 -22.80 0.39
N HIS A 30 -17.74 -22.96 0.88
CA HIS A 30 -16.52 -22.71 0.10
C HIS A 30 -16.36 -23.66 -1.11
N THR A 31 -17.08 -24.77 -1.15
CA THR A 31 -17.15 -25.71 -2.31
C THR A 31 -18.34 -25.45 -3.21
N ASP A 32 -19.24 -24.48 -2.91
CA ASP A 32 -20.34 -24.12 -3.80
C ASP A 32 -19.78 -23.63 -5.15
N PRO A 33 -20.21 -24.21 -6.29
CA PRO A 33 -19.66 -23.86 -7.61
C PRO A 33 -19.75 -22.36 -7.94
N ARG A 34 -20.75 -21.65 -7.39
CA ARG A 34 -20.91 -20.20 -7.57
C ARG A 34 -19.83 -19.41 -6.84
N PHE A 35 -19.49 -19.80 -5.60
CA PHE A 35 -18.39 -19.21 -4.86
C PHE A 35 -17.04 -19.54 -5.53
N VAL A 36 -16.85 -20.80 -5.91
CA VAL A 36 -15.62 -21.24 -6.60
C VAL A 36 -15.37 -20.43 -7.88
N ALA A 37 -16.41 -20.15 -8.66
CA ALA A 37 -16.30 -19.33 -9.87
C ALA A 37 -15.89 -17.88 -9.56
N ILE A 38 -16.47 -17.28 -8.50
CA ILE A 38 -16.14 -15.91 -8.06
C ILE A 38 -14.69 -15.86 -7.56
N TYR A 39 -14.28 -16.80 -6.71
CA TYR A 39 -12.92 -16.81 -6.18
C TYR A 39 -11.88 -17.02 -7.29
N LYS A 40 -12.16 -17.91 -8.25
CA LYS A 40 -11.31 -18.08 -9.43
C LYS A 40 -11.17 -16.80 -10.23
N ARG A 41 -12.27 -16.07 -10.46
CA ARG A 41 -12.25 -14.77 -11.14
C ARG A 41 -11.43 -13.72 -10.36
N ALA A 42 -11.58 -13.67 -9.03
CA ALA A 42 -10.78 -12.79 -8.18
C ALA A 42 -9.28 -13.09 -8.28
N ILE A 43 -8.88 -14.38 -8.30
CA ILE A 43 -7.49 -14.80 -8.52
C ILE A 43 -6.99 -14.32 -9.88
N GLU A 44 -7.73 -14.56 -10.96
CA GLU A 44 -7.34 -14.14 -12.31
C GLU A 44 -7.29 -12.61 -12.45
N ASN A 45 -8.21 -11.89 -11.82
CA ASN A 45 -8.19 -10.43 -11.81
C ASN A 45 -7.04 -9.87 -10.97
N THR A 46 -6.62 -10.57 -9.90
CA THR A 46 -5.41 -10.24 -9.15
C THR A 46 -4.15 -10.37 -10.02
N LYS A 47 -4.06 -11.41 -10.86
CA LYS A 47 -2.96 -11.53 -11.84
C LYS A 47 -2.92 -10.35 -12.81
N LYS A 48 -4.10 -9.89 -13.29
CA LYS A 48 -4.18 -8.70 -14.15
C LYS A 48 -3.76 -7.42 -13.42
N LEU A 49 -4.15 -7.27 -12.14
CA LEU A 49 -3.77 -6.11 -11.32
C LEU A 49 -2.25 -5.95 -11.22
N PHE A 50 -1.53 -7.05 -11.02
CA PHE A 50 -0.06 -7.07 -10.95
C PHE A 50 0.62 -7.30 -12.30
N ASN A 51 -0.15 -7.52 -13.36
CA ASN A 51 0.35 -7.88 -14.69
C ASN A 51 1.38 -9.03 -14.62
N THR A 52 1.01 -10.14 -13.95
CA THR A 52 1.90 -11.28 -13.71
C THR A 52 1.43 -12.55 -14.39
N ASP A 53 2.37 -13.33 -14.91
CA ASP A 53 2.18 -14.70 -15.40
C ASP A 53 2.57 -15.77 -14.35
N GLY A 54 2.88 -15.31 -13.14
CA GLY A 54 3.23 -16.15 -11.99
C GLY A 54 2.00 -16.62 -11.19
N GLU A 55 2.22 -16.87 -9.91
CA GLU A 55 1.16 -17.28 -8.98
C GLU A 55 0.74 -16.12 -8.07
N VAL A 56 -0.54 -16.04 -7.74
CA VAL A 56 -1.07 -15.07 -6.77
C VAL A 56 -1.79 -15.81 -5.65
N TYR A 57 -1.68 -15.27 -4.44
CA TYR A 57 -2.26 -15.82 -3.22
C TYR A 57 -3.14 -14.77 -2.60
N VAL A 58 -4.44 -15.08 -2.45
CA VAL A 58 -5.45 -14.21 -1.85
C VAL A 58 -6.01 -14.96 -0.65
N VAL A 59 -5.53 -14.67 0.54
CA VAL A 59 -5.79 -15.47 1.72
C VAL A 59 -6.31 -14.61 2.89
N ALA A 60 -7.00 -15.25 3.85
CA ALA A 60 -7.42 -14.56 5.06
C ALA A 60 -6.20 -14.08 5.86
N GLY A 61 -6.11 -12.77 6.09
CA GLY A 61 -4.97 -12.18 6.80
C GLY A 61 -4.88 -10.67 6.63
N SER A 62 -3.73 -10.13 6.93
CA SER A 62 -3.41 -8.72 6.81
C SER A 62 -2.16 -8.51 5.93
N GLY A 63 -1.83 -7.26 5.60
CA GLY A 63 -0.56 -6.94 4.94
C GLY A 63 0.67 -7.50 5.69
N THR A 64 0.60 -7.63 7.02
CA THR A 64 1.68 -8.24 7.81
C THR A 64 1.86 -9.73 7.47
N LEU A 65 0.77 -10.48 7.26
CA LEU A 65 0.86 -11.85 6.76
C LEU A 65 1.42 -11.88 5.34
N ALA A 66 1.05 -10.93 4.48
CA ALA A 66 1.61 -10.84 3.13
C ALA A 66 3.14 -10.61 3.14
N MET A 67 3.64 -9.74 4.05
CA MET A 67 5.09 -9.56 4.29
C MET A 67 5.75 -10.87 4.74
N GLU A 68 5.12 -11.58 5.68
CA GLU A 68 5.61 -12.86 6.18
C GLU A 68 5.65 -13.90 5.06
N MET A 69 4.57 -14.05 4.28
CA MET A 69 4.51 -14.96 3.13
C MET A 69 5.62 -14.68 2.12
N ALA A 70 5.91 -13.40 1.83
CA ALA A 70 6.97 -13.03 0.90
C ALA A 70 8.34 -13.49 1.38
N ILE A 71 8.66 -13.29 2.67
CA ILE A 71 9.99 -13.60 3.23
C ILE A 71 10.19 -15.09 3.43
N VAL A 72 9.27 -15.78 4.13
CA VAL A 72 9.47 -17.19 4.50
C VAL A 72 9.51 -18.15 3.31
N ASN A 73 8.94 -17.74 2.18
CA ASN A 73 8.94 -18.51 0.95
C ASN A 73 10.12 -18.19 0.01
N THR A 74 11.03 -17.29 0.39
CA THR A 74 12.13 -16.90 -0.52
C THR A 74 13.49 -16.80 0.14
N VAL A 75 13.55 -16.64 1.47
CA VAL A 75 14.81 -16.45 2.21
C VAL A 75 14.90 -17.52 3.30
N ALA A 76 15.97 -18.30 3.29
CA ALA A 76 16.24 -19.34 4.30
C ALA A 76 16.79 -18.74 5.59
N GLU A 77 16.69 -19.53 6.69
CA GLU A 77 17.43 -19.25 7.92
C GLU A 77 18.95 -19.12 7.63
N GLY A 78 19.58 -18.07 8.13
CA GLY A 78 21.00 -17.76 7.91
C GLY A 78 21.32 -17.09 6.58
N GLU A 79 20.38 -16.98 5.63
CA GLU A 79 20.55 -16.12 4.45
C GLU A 79 20.32 -14.65 4.80
N LYS A 80 20.79 -13.74 3.94
CA LYS A 80 20.73 -12.29 4.17
C LYS A 80 19.60 -11.63 3.40
N LEU A 81 18.88 -10.76 4.12
CA LEU A 81 17.90 -9.82 3.59
C LEU A 81 18.44 -8.39 3.72
N LEU A 82 18.32 -7.59 2.66
CA LEU A 82 18.48 -6.14 2.73
C LEU A 82 17.11 -5.48 2.84
N VAL A 83 16.91 -4.65 3.85
CA VAL A 83 15.69 -3.85 4.05
C VAL A 83 15.98 -2.41 3.65
N ILE A 84 15.29 -1.91 2.62
CA ILE A 84 15.28 -0.49 2.26
C ILE A 84 14.08 0.15 2.93
N SER A 85 14.33 1.03 3.90
CA SER A 85 13.29 1.63 4.73
C SER A 85 13.34 3.15 4.70
N HIS A 86 12.18 3.78 4.55
CA HIS A 86 11.99 5.22 4.72
C HIS A 86 10.83 5.53 5.71
N GLY A 87 10.51 4.55 6.58
CA GLY A 87 9.48 4.71 7.58
C GLY A 87 9.20 3.45 8.40
N TYR A 88 8.20 3.57 9.26
CA TYR A 88 7.81 2.55 10.23
C TYR A 88 7.46 1.18 9.61
N PHE A 89 6.85 1.19 8.42
CA PHE A 89 6.40 -0.06 7.79
C PHE A 89 7.53 -0.77 7.06
N GLY A 90 8.47 -0.04 6.47
CA GLY A 90 9.72 -0.61 5.99
C GLY A 90 10.52 -1.27 7.12
N ASP A 91 10.63 -0.61 8.27
CA ASP A 91 11.34 -1.14 9.45
C ASP A 91 10.76 -2.46 9.96
N ARG A 92 9.44 -2.70 9.74
CA ARG A 92 8.74 -3.93 10.20
C ARG A 92 9.32 -5.22 9.60
N PHE A 93 9.90 -5.16 8.41
CA PHE A 93 10.57 -6.33 7.82
C PHE A 93 11.70 -6.86 8.69
N THR A 94 12.38 -5.99 9.43
CA THR A 94 13.51 -6.38 10.29
C THR A 94 13.11 -7.35 11.42
N PRO A 95 12.18 -7.03 12.33
CA PRO A 95 11.77 -7.98 13.37
C PRO A 95 11.09 -9.22 12.78
N LEU A 96 10.37 -9.09 11.66
CA LEU A 96 9.72 -10.21 11.00
C LEU A 96 10.77 -11.21 10.48
N ALA A 97 11.77 -10.76 9.72
CA ALA A 97 12.83 -11.62 9.18
C ALA A 97 13.66 -12.27 10.31
N LYS A 98 14.00 -11.50 11.36
CA LYS A 98 14.71 -12.03 12.53
C LYS A 98 13.94 -13.14 13.26
N ALA A 99 12.60 -13.09 13.27
CA ALA A 99 11.79 -14.16 13.87
C ALA A 99 11.96 -15.52 13.18
N TYR A 100 12.42 -15.51 11.93
CA TYR A 100 12.73 -16.72 11.13
C TYR A 100 14.24 -17.02 11.01
N GLY A 101 15.07 -16.35 11.82
CA GLY A 101 16.53 -16.58 11.81
C GLY A 101 17.22 -16.05 10.56
N ILE A 102 16.61 -15.12 9.85
CA ILE A 102 17.18 -14.47 8.66
C ILE A 102 18.08 -13.31 9.11
N GLU A 103 19.28 -13.22 8.53
CA GLU A 103 20.19 -12.10 8.76
C GLU A 103 19.68 -10.86 8.04
N VAL A 104 19.67 -9.70 8.73
CA VAL A 104 19.10 -8.46 8.18
C VAL A 104 20.11 -7.33 8.25
N ASP A 105 20.36 -6.74 7.10
CA ASP A 105 20.94 -5.41 6.99
C ASP A 105 19.85 -4.40 6.66
N VAL A 106 19.95 -3.18 7.18
CA VAL A 106 18.97 -2.11 6.96
C VAL A 106 19.66 -0.89 6.36
N LEU A 107 19.12 -0.36 5.28
CA LEU A 107 19.39 0.98 4.80
C LEU A 107 18.16 1.85 5.09
N GLN A 108 18.31 2.79 6.02
CA GLN A 108 17.26 3.66 6.47
C GLN A 108 17.54 5.10 6.07
N SER A 109 16.57 5.78 5.46
CA SER A 109 16.63 7.21 5.23
C SER A 109 16.12 8.00 6.44
N GLU A 110 16.42 9.28 6.47
CA GLU A 110 15.70 10.23 7.29
C GLU A 110 14.22 10.26 6.91
N TRP A 111 13.32 10.37 7.87
CA TRP A 111 11.88 10.44 7.60
C TRP A 111 11.55 11.67 6.75
N GLY A 112 10.78 11.45 5.69
CA GLY A 112 10.47 12.45 4.68
C GLY A 112 11.35 12.36 3.43
N LYS A 113 12.40 11.54 3.44
CA LYS A 113 13.33 11.36 2.32
C LYS A 113 13.37 9.90 1.84
N ARG A 114 13.76 9.70 0.59
CA ARG A 114 14.12 8.37 0.04
C ARG A 114 15.49 7.93 0.51
N VAL A 115 15.72 6.63 0.53
CA VAL A 115 17.08 6.08 0.62
C VAL A 115 17.84 6.43 -0.66
N ASP A 116 19.10 6.85 -0.52
CA ASP A 116 19.96 7.16 -1.65
C ASP A 116 20.27 5.87 -2.45
N VAL A 117 20.05 5.93 -3.75
CA VAL A 117 20.25 4.79 -4.68
C VAL A 117 21.70 4.37 -4.73
N GLU A 118 22.66 5.28 -4.63
CA GLU A 118 24.09 4.94 -4.63
C GLU A 118 24.47 4.19 -3.35
N LEU A 119 23.92 4.55 -2.19
CA LEU A 119 24.13 3.79 -0.95
C LEU A 119 23.56 2.37 -1.06
N VAL A 120 22.40 2.20 -1.73
CA VAL A 120 21.85 0.86 -1.99
C VAL A 120 22.80 0.06 -2.85
N LYS A 121 23.32 0.64 -3.92
CA LYS A 121 24.27 0.01 -4.85
C LYS A 121 25.57 -0.40 -4.14
N GLU A 122 26.17 0.49 -3.36
CA GLU A 122 27.36 0.20 -2.55
C GLU A 122 27.09 -0.98 -1.60
N LYS A 123 25.94 -0.99 -0.93
CA LYS A 123 25.56 -2.06 0.00
C LYS A 123 25.37 -3.40 -0.70
N LEU A 124 24.75 -3.40 -1.88
CA LEU A 124 24.56 -4.60 -2.71
C LEU A 124 25.89 -5.20 -3.19
N VAL A 125 26.85 -4.36 -3.59
CA VAL A 125 28.19 -4.81 -4.00
C VAL A 125 28.97 -5.42 -2.82
N ALA A 126 28.83 -4.85 -1.62
CA ALA A 126 29.53 -5.30 -0.42
C ALA A 126 28.91 -6.56 0.22
N GLY A 127 27.65 -6.87 -0.07
CA GLY A 127 26.89 -7.95 0.54
C GLY A 127 26.36 -8.99 -0.46
N ALA A 128 26.13 -10.21 0.02
CA ALA A 128 25.45 -11.26 -0.75
C ALA A 128 24.03 -11.41 -0.21
N TYR A 129 23.09 -10.63 -0.74
CA TYR A 129 21.70 -10.67 -0.31
C TYR A 129 20.87 -11.62 -1.15
N LYS A 130 20.06 -12.45 -0.49
CA LYS A 130 19.10 -13.34 -1.15
C LYS A 130 17.91 -12.54 -1.73
N ALA A 131 17.46 -11.56 -0.97
CA ALA A 131 16.38 -10.68 -1.37
C ALA A 131 16.57 -9.27 -0.80
N VAL A 132 15.88 -8.31 -1.42
CA VAL A 132 15.79 -6.92 -0.96
C VAL A 132 14.32 -6.54 -0.85
N THR A 133 13.92 -6.00 0.31
CA THR A 133 12.58 -5.44 0.48
C THR A 133 12.57 -3.96 0.17
N VAL A 134 11.59 -3.53 -0.60
CA VAL A 134 11.33 -2.13 -0.96
C VAL A 134 9.90 -1.79 -0.60
N THR A 135 9.70 -0.90 0.36
CA THR A 135 8.37 -0.35 0.63
C THR A 135 8.06 0.70 -0.42
N HIS A 136 7.09 0.43 -1.32
CA HIS A 136 6.77 1.31 -2.44
C HIS A 136 6.25 2.66 -1.96
N ALA A 137 5.37 2.68 -0.95
CA ALA A 137 4.98 3.88 -0.24
C ALA A 137 4.84 3.57 1.25
N ASP A 138 5.40 4.41 2.14
CA ASP A 138 5.30 4.20 3.58
C ASP A 138 4.24 5.10 4.21
N THR A 139 3.28 4.47 4.88
CA THR A 139 2.13 5.15 5.49
C THR A 139 2.53 6.09 6.64
N SER A 140 3.69 5.90 7.25
CA SER A 140 4.13 6.72 8.38
C SER A 140 4.72 8.05 7.96
N THR A 141 5.33 8.10 6.77
CA THR A 141 6.07 9.26 6.28
C THR A 141 5.45 9.93 5.06
N GLY A 142 4.66 9.18 4.28
CA GLY A 142 4.15 9.65 2.99
C GLY A 142 5.23 9.73 1.92
N VAL A 143 6.32 8.95 2.07
CA VAL A 143 7.40 8.83 1.07
C VAL A 143 7.13 7.64 0.17
N SER A 144 7.46 7.78 -1.12
CA SER A 144 7.39 6.72 -2.13
C SER A 144 8.79 6.39 -2.65
N SER A 145 9.10 5.09 -2.78
CA SER A 145 10.33 4.60 -3.41
C SER A 145 10.31 4.76 -4.92
N ASP A 146 11.48 4.88 -5.52
CA ASP A 146 11.67 4.89 -6.97
C ASP A 146 11.99 3.46 -7.44
N LEU A 147 10.96 2.74 -7.89
CA LEU A 147 11.11 1.37 -8.37
C LEU A 147 11.95 1.32 -9.66
N ASP A 148 11.87 2.33 -10.53
CA ASP A 148 12.63 2.38 -11.77
C ASP A 148 14.14 2.50 -11.52
N ALA A 149 14.53 3.16 -10.46
CA ALA A 149 15.93 3.25 -10.05
C ALA A 149 16.40 2.01 -9.25
N LEU A 150 15.54 1.47 -8.37
CA LEU A 150 15.95 0.41 -7.42
C LEU A 150 15.94 -0.98 -8.03
N ILE A 151 14.92 -1.35 -8.81
CA ILE A 151 14.78 -2.72 -9.33
C ILE A 151 16.00 -3.12 -10.18
N PRO A 152 16.51 -2.28 -11.12
CA PRO A 152 17.67 -2.65 -11.92
C PRO A 152 18.91 -3.00 -11.10
N ILE A 153 19.27 -2.19 -10.12
CA ILE A 153 20.47 -2.42 -9.31
C ILE A 153 20.34 -3.64 -8.38
N ILE A 154 19.14 -3.91 -7.87
CA ILE A 154 18.87 -5.11 -7.06
C ILE A 154 18.99 -6.35 -7.93
N LYS A 155 18.42 -6.33 -9.14
CA LYS A 155 18.48 -7.47 -10.07
C LYS A 155 19.90 -7.69 -10.62
N GLU A 156 20.67 -6.64 -10.87
CA GLU A 156 22.08 -6.72 -11.26
C GLU A 156 22.92 -7.41 -10.19
N ALA A 157 22.63 -7.18 -8.91
CA ALA A 157 23.27 -7.85 -7.78
C ALA A 157 22.83 -9.33 -7.60
N GLY A 158 21.88 -9.82 -8.40
CA GLY A 158 21.38 -11.19 -8.34
C GLY A 158 20.36 -11.45 -7.22
N ALA A 159 19.90 -10.44 -6.51
CA ALA A 159 18.92 -10.56 -5.43
C ALA A 159 17.48 -10.59 -5.96
N LEU A 160 16.57 -11.20 -5.20
CA LEU A 160 15.14 -11.10 -5.43
C LEU A 160 14.61 -9.75 -4.94
N THR A 161 13.62 -9.20 -5.63
CA THR A 161 12.92 -7.98 -5.24
C THR A 161 11.60 -8.31 -4.57
N ILE A 162 11.38 -7.78 -3.35
CA ILE A 162 10.13 -7.88 -2.61
C ILE A 162 9.56 -6.46 -2.46
N VAL A 163 8.51 -6.15 -3.19
CA VAL A 163 7.85 -4.83 -3.18
C VAL A 163 6.64 -4.87 -2.25
N ASP A 164 6.72 -4.10 -1.16
CA ASP A 164 5.58 -3.85 -0.28
C ASP A 164 4.72 -2.72 -0.87
N GLY A 165 3.64 -3.12 -1.52
CA GLY A 165 2.64 -2.26 -2.12
C GLY A 165 1.41 -2.02 -1.24
N VAL A 166 1.46 -2.29 0.07
CA VAL A 166 0.25 -2.23 0.92
C VAL A 166 -0.53 -0.93 0.74
N VAL A 167 0.13 0.21 0.58
CA VAL A 167 -0.55 1.50 0.33
C VAL A 167 -0.33 2.06 -1.08
N ALA A 168 0.29 1.29 -1.96
CA ALA A 168 0.55 1.65 -3.35
C ALA A 168 -0.30 0.85 -4.34
N THR A 169 -0.43 -0.48 -4.12
CA THR A 169 -1.20 -1.37 -5.00
C THR A 169 -2.62 -0.87 -5.23
N ALA A 170 -3.06 -0.94 -6.48
CA ALA A 170 -4.32 -0.40 -6.99
C ALA A 170 -4.44 1.14 -6.95
N ALA A 171 -3.35 1.85 -6.68
CA ALA A 171 -3.22 3.29 -6.84
C ALA A 171 -2.04 3.66 -7.72
N LEU A 172 -0.94 2.94 -7.57
CA LEU A 172 0.27 3.02 -8.39
C LEU A 172 0.48 1.67 -9.09
N GLN A 173 1.21 1.69 -10.20
CA GLN A 173 1.51 0.46 -10.92
C GLN A 173 2.68 -0.28 -10.29
N GLU A 174 2.45 -1.55 -9.99
CA GLU A 174 3.45 -2.54 -9.59
C GLU A 174 3.47 -3.63 -10.65
N ASP A 175 3.83 -3.22 -11.88
CA ASP A 175 3.81 -4.08 -13.06
C ASP A 175 4.95 -5.10 -13.01
N MET A 176 4.60 -6.35 -12.72
CA MET A 176 5.56 -7.46 -12.63
C MET A 176 6.01 -7.96 -14.01
N SER A 177 5.40 -7.49 -15.12
CA SER A 177 5.87 -7.78 -16.47
C SER A 177 6.86 -6.75 -16.99
N LYS A 178 6.92 -5.54 -16.39
CA LYS A 178 7.76 -4.43 -16.82
C LYS A 178 9.24 -4.81 -16.79
N ALA A 179 9.94 -4.56 -17.89
CA ALA A 179 11.39 -4.64 -18.00
C ALA A 179 12.04 -3.36 -17.46
N TYR A 180 12.38 -3.37 -16.16
CA TYR A 180 13.00 -2.21 -15.52
C TYR A 180 14.41 -1.97 -16.11
N GLY A 181 14.77 -0.70 -16.31
CA GLY A 181 16.02 -0.35 -16.99
C GLY A 181 16.16 -0.89 -18.43
N GLY A 182 15.06 -1.30 -19.06
CA GLY A 182 15.04 -1.88 -20.39
C GLY A 182 15.58 -3.31 -20.48
N ASN A 183 15.80 -3.99 -19.36
CA ASN A 183 16.29 -5.37 -19.32
C ASN A 183 15.15 -6.34 -18.95
N GLU A 184 14.81 -7.28 -19.84
CA GLU A 184 13.75 -8.28 -19.66
C GLU A 184 13.95 -9.20 -18.43
N ALA A 185 15.17 -9.32 -17.93
CA ALA A 185 15.47 -10.07 -16.71
C ALA A 185 15.22 -9.26 -15.42
N TYR A 186 15.05 -7.95 -15.51
CA TYR A 186 14.89 -7.06 -14.35
C TYR A 186 13.43 -6.75 -14.10
N LYS A 187 12.79 -7.60 -13.33
CA LYS A 187 11.36 -7.54 -12.99
C LYS A 187 11.17 -7.58 -11.48
N ILE A 188 10.01 -7.16 -11.02
CA ILE A 188 9.58 -7.39 -9.64
C ILE A 188 9.38 -8.90 -9.45
N ASP A 189 9.99 -9.47 -8.41
CA ASP A 189 9.84 -10.89 -8.12
C ASP A 189 8.64 -11.16 -7.21
N ILE A 190 8.38 -10.30 -6.25
CA ILE A 190 7.25 -10.40 -5.34
C ILE A 190 6.64 -9.01 -5.15
N ALA A 191 5.32 -8.93 -5.32
CA ALA A 191 4.52 -7.77 -4.92
C ALA A 191 3.49 -8.21 -3.88
N LEU A 192 3.29 -7.41 -2.84
CA LEU A 192 2.39 -7.76 -1.74
C LEU A 192 1.51 -6.58 -1.32
N THR A 193 0.30 -6.88 -0.87
CA THR A 193 -0.64 -5.87 -0.39
C THR A 193 -1.67 -6.44 0.59
N GLY A 194 -2.57 -5.58 1.06
CA GLY A 194 -3.76 -5.93 1.84
C GLY A 194 -5.02 -5.28 1.27
N SER A 195 -6.18 -5.82 1.61
CA SER A 195 -7.46 -5.40 1.01
C SER A 195 -7.93 -3.98 1.35
N GLN A 196 -7.50 -3.42 2.51
CA GLN A 196 -8.11 -2.24 3.14
C GLN A 196 -7.49 -0.89 2.74
N LYS A 197 -6.74 -0.86 1.67
CA LYS A 197 -6.05 0.36 1.17
C LYS A 197 -6.68 0.82 -0.15
N ALA A 198 -5.89 1.10 -1.18
CA ALA A 198 -6.42 1.62 -2.44
C ALA A 198 -7.36 0.66 -3.19
N ILE A 199 -7.36 -0.62 -2.85
CA ILE A 199 -8.35 -1.59 -3.34
C ILE A 199 -9.76 -1.26 -2.83
N GLY A 200 -9.88 -0.72 -1.60
CA GLY A 200 -11.15 -0.23 -1.06
C GLY A 200 -12.09 -1.32 -0.52
N VAL A 201 -11.54 -2.45 -0.06
CA VAL A 201 -12.28 -3.55 0.59
C VAL A 201 -12.04 -3.48 2.11
N PRO A 202 -12.96 -3.92 2.97
CA PRO A 202 -12.68 -4.05 4.39
C PRO A 202 -11.42 -4.87 4.67
N PRO A 203 -10.70 -4.62 5.81
CA PRO A 203 -9.51 -5.38 6.17
C PRO A 203 -9.83 -6.87 6.36
N GLY A 204 -8.90 -7.75 5.99
CA GLY A 204 -9.03 -9.19 6.22
C GLY A 204 -8.43 -10.08 5.12
N LEU A 205 -7.85 -9.51 4.05
CA LEU A 205 -7.13 -10.26 3.03
C LEU A 205 -5.65 -9.86 3.00
N ALA A 206 -4.78 -10.86 2.96
CA ALA A 206 -3.39 -10.78 2.54
C ALA A 206 -3.31 -11.22 1.07
N ILE A 207 -2.63 -10.42 0.25
CA ILE A 207 -2.55 -10.63 -1.20
C ILE A 207 -1.08 -10.56 -1.59
N VAL A 208 -0.58 -11.63 -2.24
CA VAL A 208 0.83 -11.71 -2.66
C VAL A 208 0.92 -12.30 -4.06
N ALA A 209 1.70 -11.67 -4.90
CA ALA A 209 2.04 -12.15 -6.24
C ALA A 209 3.51 -12.59 -6.27
N PHE A 210 3.78 -13.78 -6.83
CA PHE A 210 5.11 -14.35 -6.98
C PHE A 210 5.41 -14.53 -8.47
N SER A 211 6.57 -14.03 -8.91
CA SER A 211 7.11 -14.31 -10.24
C SER A 211 7.58 -15.76 -10.34
N LYS A 212 7.80 -16.24 -11.55
CA LYS A 212 8.40 -17.56 -11.78
C LYS A 212 9.78 -17.71 -11.12
N GLN A 213 10.56 -16.62 -11.03
CA GLN A 213 11.85 -16.63 -10.36
C GLN A 213 11.70 -16.76 -8.83
N ALA A 214 10.73 -16.06 -8.23
CA ALA A 214 10.42 -16.21 -6.82
C ALA A 214 9.87 -17.60 -6.48
N LEU A 215 9.04 -18.20 -7.36
CA LEU A 215 8.58 -19.58 -7.22
C LEU A 215 9.72 -20.58 -7.30
N ALA A 216 10.67 -20.39 -8.22
CA ALA A 216 11.86 -21.24 -8.29
C ALA A 216 12.72 -21.14 -7.01
N ALA A 217 12.83 -19.95 -6.42
CA ALA A 217 13.48 -19.78 -5.12
C ALA A 217 12.72 -20.52 -4.01
N ARG A 218 11.36 -20.48 -4.00
CA ARG A 218 10.56 -21.25 -3.05
C ARG A 218 10.79 -22.75 -3.18
N GLU A 219 10.82 -23.30 -4.39
CA GLU A 219 11.12 -24.73 -4.60
C GLU A 219 12.51 -25.12 -4.07
N ALA A 220 13.50 -24.26 -4.26
CA ALA A 220 14.87 -24.48 -3.79
C ALA A 220 15.00 -24.53 -2.26
N LEU A 221 14.10 -23.87 -1.50
CA LEU A 221 14.11 -23.88 -0.03
C LEU A 221 13.70 -25.24 0.56
N GLY A 222 12.95 -26.06 -0.18
CA GLY A 222 12.37 -27.29 0.37
C GLY A 222 11.35 -27.00 1.48
N THR A 223 11.64 -27.42 2.72
CA THR A 223 10.75 -27.19 3.86
C THR A 223 10.97 -25.82 4.46
N VAL A 224 9.90 -25.05 4.66
CA VAL A 224 9.93 -23.76 5.36
C VAL A 224 9.33 -23.88 6.77
N ARG A 225 9.80 -23.08 7.73
CA ARG A 225 9.31 -23.06 9.11
C ARG A 225 8.06 -22.20 9.29
N ALA A 226 7.09 -22.38 8.38
CA ALA A 226 5.81 -21.71 8.42
C ALA A 226 4.74 -22.69 7.95
N TYR A 227 3.57 -22.71 8.59
CA TYR A 227 2.46 -23.56 8.17
C TYR A 227 1.43 -22.79 7.37
N TYR A 228 0.89 -21.72 7.95
CA TYR A 228 -0.14 -20.92 7.30
C TYR A 228 0.45 -20.00 6.20
N ALA A 229 1.65 -19.46 6.41
CA ALA A 229 2.34 -18.59 5.46
C ALA A 229 3.07 -19.36 4.33
N ASP A 230 3.16 -20.69 4.39
CA ASP A 230 3.77 -21.49 3.31
C ASP A 230 2.85 -21.57 2.10
N ILE A 231 3.28 -21.00 0.97
CA ILE A 231 2.50 -20.95 -0.26
C ILE A 231 2.23 -22.34 -0.86
N HIS A 232 3.05 -23.35 -0.58
CA HIS A 232 2.79 -24.72 -1.05
C HIS A 232 1.45 -25.27 -0.53
N ASN A 233 1.06 -24.90 0.70
CA ASN A 233 -0.23 -25.32 1.27
C ASN A 233 -1.43 -24.63 0.59
N TRP A 234 -1.22 -23.44 0.02
CA TRP A 234 -2.26 -22.65 -0.64
C TRP A 234 -2.38 -22.90 -2.13
N ARG A 235 -1.32 -23.42 -2.77
CA ARG A 235 -1.26 -23.59 -4.24
C ARG A 235 -2.46 -24.34 -4.80
N ALA A 236 -2.84 -25.47 -4.18
CA ALA A 236 -3.98 -26.25 -4.62
C ALA A 236 -5.31 -25.47 -4.60
N ILE A 237 -5.49 -24.52 -3.65
CA ILE A 237 -6.67 -23.65 -3.59
C ILE A 237 -6.61 -22.59 -4.67
N MET A 238 -5.43 -22.00 -4.91
CA MET A 238 -5.27 -20.97 -5.94
C MET A 238 -5.48 -21.53 -7.35
N ASP A 239 -5.12 -22.80 -7.58
CA ASP A 239 -5.38 -23.50 -8.83
C ASP A 239 -6.87 -23.88 -8.98
N ASN A 240 -7.46 -24.38 -7.89
CA ASN A 240 -8.87 -24.73 -7.86
C ASN A 240 -9.47 -24.42 -6.47
N PRO A 241 -10.23 -23.32 -6.33
CA PRO A 241 -10.83 -22.92 -5.06
C PRO A 241 -11.83 -23.92 -4.43
N ALA A 242 -12.17 -24.99 -5.11
CA ALA A 242 -12.94 -26.11 -4.52
C ALA A 242 -12.08 -26.99 -3.59
N ASN A 243 -10.75 -26.91 -3.70
CA ASN A 243 -9.83 -27.59 -2.79
C ASN A 243 -9.82 -26.92 -1.41
N TYR A 244 -9.28 -27.64 -0.41
CA TYR A 244 -9.28 -27.19 0.96
C TYR A 244 -7.89 -27.30 1.61
N PHE A 245 -7.47 -26.21 2.23
CA PHE A 245 -6.39 -26.15 3.19
C PHE A 245 -6.85 -25.35 4.43
N ALA A 246 -7.47 -24.19 4.19
CA ALA A 246 -8.09 -23.37 5.23
C ALA A 246 -9.37 -22.74 4.66
N THR A 247 -10.36 -22.49 5.53
CA THR A 247 -11.64 -21.90 5.13
C THR A 247 -11.41 -20.46 4.61
N PRO A 248 -11.75 -20.15 3.36
CA PRO A 248 -11.60 -18.79 2.83
C PRO A 248 -12.65 -17.84 3.43
N PRO A 249 -12.36 -16.54 3.53
CA PRO A 249 -13.29 -15.54 4.02
C PRO A 249 -14.31 -15.17 2.93
N VAL A 250 -15.32 -16.03 2.73
CA VAL A 250 -16.25 -16.06 1.59
C VAL A 250 -16.76 -14.67 1.22
N ASN A 251 -17.36 -13.95 2.18
CA ASN A 251 -17.95 -12.63 1.90
C ASN A 251 -16.90 -11.55 1.58
N LEU A 252 -15.69 -11.65 2.16
CA LEU A 252 -14.59 -10.75 1.76
C LEU A 252 -14.09 -11.04 0.34
N ILE A 253 -14.13 -12.30 -0.11
CA ILE A 253 -13.80 -12.64 -1.50
C ILE A 253 -14.85 -12.06 -2.46
N TYR A 254 -16.15 -12.06 -2.12
CA TYR A 254 -17.16 -11.37 -2.92
C TYR A 254 -16.88 -9.86 -3.03
N ALA A 255 -16.58 -9.22 -1.91
CA ALA A 255 -16.23 -7.80 -1.88
C ALA A 255 -14.95 -7.50 -2.68
N TYR A 256 -13.95 -8.38 -2.58
CA TYR A 256 -12.68 -8.24 -3.29
C TYR A 256 -12.84 -8.40 -4.80
N ASP A 257 -13.59 -9.39 -5.24
CA ASP A 257 -13.92 -9.59 -6.65
C ASP A 257 -14.60 -8.35 -7.25
N LYS A 258 -15.59 -7.79 -6.53
CA LYS A 258 -16.27 -6.55 -6.95
C LYS A 258 -15.32 -5.34 -6.98
N ALA A 259 -14.44 -5.23 -6.00
CA ALA A 259 -13.45 -4.16 -5.98
C ALA A 259 -12.48 -4.25 -7.16
N LEU A 260 -12.05 -5.47 -7.53
CA LEU A 260 -11.18 -5.67 -8.70
C LEU A 260 -11.89 -5.32 -10.01
N GLU A 261 -13.20 -5.60 -10.15
CA GLU A 261 -13.97 -5.12 -11.29
C GLU A 261 -13.87 -3.60 -11.43
N ILE A 262 -14.14 -2.86 -10.34
CA ILE A 262 -14.06 -1.39 -10.32
C ILE A 262 -12.66 -0.89 -10.67
N VAL A 263 -11.61 -1.50 -10.08
CA VAL A 263 -10.22 -1.11 -10.32
C VAL A 263 -9.82 -1.33 -11.77
N LEU A 264 -10.18 -2.50 -12.34
CA LEU A 264 -9.80 -2.86 -13.71
C LEU A 264 -10.62 -2.10 -14.76
N GLU A 265 -11.90 -1.75 -14.47
CA GLU A 265 -12.72 -0.90 -15.33
C GLU A 265 -12.19 0.53 -15.41
N GLU A 266 -11.75 1.13 -14.29
CA GLU A 266 -11.08 2.42 -14.29
C GLU A 266 -9.73 2.37 -15.03
N GLY A 267 -9.05 1.24 -14.93
CA GLY A 267 -7.73 1.00 -15.50
C GLY A 267 -6.59 1.63 -14.68
N MET A 268 -5.48 0.91 -14.56
CA MET A 268 -4.37 1.29 -13.67
C MET A 268 -3.71 2.61 -14.07
N GLU A 269 -3.61 2.91 -15.37
CA GLU A 269 -3.06 4.20 -15.83
C GLU A 269 -3.91 5.39 -15.37
N THR A 270 -5.23 5.30 -15.52
CA THR A 270 -6.18 6.33 -15.08
C THR A 270 -6.14 6.48 -13.56
N ARG A 271 -6.12 5.34 -12.84
CA ARG A 271 -6.06 5.35 -11.36
C ARG A 271 -4.78 5.99 -10.85
N GLU A 272 -3.62 5.66 -11.42
CA GLU A 272 -2.35 6.25 -11.05
C GLU A 272 -2.36 7.76 -11.28
N ALA A 273 -2.77 8.21 -12.45
CA ALA A 273 -2.87 9.64 -12.77
C ALA A 273 -3.80 10.37 -11.78
N ARG A 274 -4.94 9.76 -11.41
CA ARG A 274 -5.88 10.32 -10.43
C ARG A 274 -5.25 10.43 -9.03
N HIS A 275 -4.57 9.39 -8.55
CA HIS A 275 -3.94 9.40 -7.23
C HIS A 275 -2.80 10.41 -7.14
N LEU A 276 -1.95 10.49 -8.16
CA LEU A 276 -0.89 11.50 -8.24
C LEU A 276 -1.48 12.91 -8.18
N LYS A 277 -2.53 13.17 -8.96
CA LYS A 277 -3.25 14.44 -8.98
C LYS A 277 -3.86 14.78 -7.60
N TYR A 278 -4.55 13.83 -6.97
CA TYR A 278 -5.18 14.03 -5.67
C TYR A 278 -4.15 14.31 -4.56
N GLY A 279 -3.08 13.53 -4.51
CA GLY A 279 -2.02 13.72 -3.53
C GLY A 279 -1.39 15.10 -3.62
N ARG A 280 -1.04 15.52 -4.84
CA ARG A 280 -0.48 16.85 -5.11
C ARG A 280 -1.44 17.98 -4.71
N ALA A 281 -2.70 17.88 -5.12
CA ALA A 281 -3.71 18.89 -4.84
C ALA A 281 -3.98 19.04 -3.32
N VAL A 282 -4.08 17.93 -2.59
CA VAL A 282 -4.26 17.95 -1.13
C VAL A 282 -3.06 18.59 -0.43
N ARG A 283 -1.83 18.22 -0.82
CA ARG A 283 -0.62 18.82 -0.22
C ARG A 283 -0.51 20.32 -0.52
N ALA A 284 -0.82 20.75 -1.73
CA ALA A 284 -0.81 22.16 -2.09
C ALA A 284 -1.83 22.98 -1.29
N ALA A 285 -3.07 22.47 -1.17
CA ALA A 285 -4.11 23.10 -0.35
C ALA A 285 -3.72 23.21 1.12
N LEU A 286 -3.13 22.16 1.70
CA LEU A 286 -2.68 22.18 3.11
C LEU A 286 -1.47 23.10 3.33
N ARG A 287 -0.57 23.21 2.35
CA ARG A 287 0.52 24.21 2.39
C ARG A 287 -0.02 25.64 2.45
N SER A 288 -1.13 25.95 1.78
CA SER A 288 -1.75 27.28 1.83
C SER A 288 -2.30 27.65 3.23
N TYR A 289 -2.49 26.64 4.09
CA TYR A 289 -2.79 26.82 5.52
C TYR A 289 -1.56 26.95 6.42
N GLY A 290 -0.36 26.97 5.87
CA GLY A 290 0.87 26.95 6.64
C GLY A 290 1.25 25.59 7.22
N MET A 291 0.58 24.53 6.79
CA MET A 291 0.94 23.15 7.12
C MET A 291 2.07 22.65 6.21
N THR A 292 2.94 21.80 6.73
CA THR A 292 4.11 21.31 5.99
C THR A 292 4.00 19.81 5.74
N PRO A 293 3.85 19.33 4.49
CA PRO A 293 4.05 17.93 4.19
C PRO A 293 5.45 17.48 4.62
N LEU A 294 5.54 16.32 5.26
CA LEU A 294 6.81 15.75 5.72
C LEU A 294 7.70 15.35 4.54
N ALA A 295 7.12 14.73 3.53
CA ALA A 295 7.81 14.35 2.32
C ALA A 295 7.87 15.53 1.33
N ASP A 296 9.06 15.75 0.75
CA ASP A 296 9.21 16.66 -0.38
C ASP A 296 8.39 16.17 -1.57
N GLU A 297 7.89 17.10 -2.42
CA GLU A 297 6.95 16.77 -3.51
C GLU A 297 7.50 15.72 -4.47
N GLU A 298 8.80 15.72 -4.73
CA GLU A 298 9.51 14.80 -5.63
C GLU A 298 9.51 13.34 -5.15
N VAL A 299 9.35 13.15 -3.83
CA VAL A 299 9.36 11.83 -3.20
C VAL A 299 8.04 11.50 -2.51
N ALA A 300 7.06 12.41 -2.56
CA ALA A 300 5.80 12.25 -1.88
C ALA A 300 4.94 11.15 -2.50
N ALA A 301 4.35 10.32 -1.63
CA ALA A 301 3.43 9.27 -2.04
C ALA A 301 2.14 9.85 -2.67
N ALA A 302 1.64 9.17 -3.70
CA ALA A 302 0.38 9.54 -4.35
C ALA A 302 -0.86 9.23 -3.50
N THR A 303 -0.74 8.37 -2.50
CA THR A 303 -1.87 7.74 -1.81
C THR A 303 -2.20 8.34 -0.46
N LEU A 304 -1.23 8.96 0.18
CA LEU A 304 -1.40 9.60 1.48
C LEU A 304 -0.36 10.70 1.68
N SER A 305 -0.61 11.54 2.69
CA SER A 305 0.34 12.58 3.12
C SER A 305 0.46 12.57 4.64
N CYS A 306 1.70 12.68 5.14
CA CYS A 306 2.01 13.00 6.53
C CYS A 306 2.24 14.51 6.62
N ILE A 307 1.46 15.21 7.45
CA ILE A 307 1.37 16.66 7.46
C ILE A 307 1.74 17.16 8.85
N LEU A 308 2.79 17.96 8.94
CA LEU A 308 3.21 18.65 10.17
C LEU A 308 2.26 19.79 10.47
N TYR A 309 1.93 19.95 11.74
CA TYR A 309 1.11 21.07 12.21
C TYR A 309 1.88 22.39 12.19
N PRO A 310 1.20 23.52 11.94
CA PRO A 310 1.77 24.83 12.26
C PRO A 310 1.90 25.00 13.77
N GLU A 311 2.68 25.99 14.19
CA GLU A 311 2.88 26.31 15.60
C GLU A 311 1.55 26.62 16.32
N GLY A 312 1.38 26.10 17.53
CA GLY A 312 0.20 26.30 18.37
C GLY A 312 -0.96 25.34 18.13
N VAL A 313 -0.90 24.47 17.13
CA VAL A 313 -1.93 23.45 16.87
C VAL A 313 -1.67 22.20 17.72
N GLU A 314 -2.68 21.76 18.48
CA GLU A 314 -2.61 20.58 19.33
C GLU A 314 -3.30 19.40 18.64
N ASP A 315 -2.57 18.28 18.43
CA ASP A 315 -2.98 17.10 17.65
C ASP A 315 -4.30 16.50 18.12
N ALA A 316 -4.45 16.26 19.43
CA ALA A 316 -5.63 15.57 19.94
C ALA A 316 -6.89 16.44 19.78
N SER A 317 -6.79 17.73 20.05
CA SER A 317 -7.86 18.71 19.86
C SER A 317 -8.21 18.87 18.39
N PHE A 318 -7.20 18.99 17.51
CA PHE A 318 -7.39 19.10 16.06
C PHE A 318 -8.16 17.89 15.51
N ARG A 319 -7.69 16.67 15.78
CA ARG A 319 -8.32 15.45 15.27
C ARG A 319 -9.70 15.19 15.87
N SER A 320 -9.91 15.48 17.16
CA SER A 320 -11.23 15.33 17.79
C SER A 320 -12.24 16.35 17.24
N SER A 321 -11.82 17.59 16.98
CA SER A 321 -12.67 18.62 16.37
C SER A 321 -13.07 18.27 14.94
N LEU A 322 -12.15 17.69 14.15
CA LEU A 322 -12.45 17.15 12.81
C LEU A 322 -13.41 15.98 12.87
N ALA A 323 -13.18 15.02 13.77
CA ALA A 323 -14.05 13.86 13.94
C ALA A 323 -15.48 14.26 14.35
N ALA A 324 -15.62 15.26 15.23
CA ALA A 324 -16.93 15.81 15.59
C ALA A 324 -17.69 16.42 14.39
N ARG A 325 -16.97 16.83 13.34
CA ARG A 325 -17.52 17.32 12.06
C ARG A 325 -17.65 16.25 10.99
N GLY A 326 -17.35 15.00 11.34
CA GLY A 326 -17.47 13.85 10.44
C GLY A 326 -16.28 13.63 9.51
N VAL A 327 -15.12 14.24 9.75
CA VAL A 327 -13.87 13.97 9.02
C VAL A 327 -12.87 13.24 9.91
N ILE A 328 -12.50 12.03 9.49
CA ILE A 328 -11.61 11.16 10.27
C ILE A 328 -10.24 11.09 9.61
N VAL A 329 -9.22 11.59 10.30
CA VAL A 329 -7.80 11.48 9.91
C VAL A 329 -7.02 10.72 10.98
N ALA A 330 -5.81 10.23 10.65
CA ALA A 330 -4.98 9.47 11.58
C ALA A 330 -3.89 10.34 12.21
N GLY A 331 -3.57 10.11 13.47
CA GLY A 331 -2.36 10.66 14.08
C GLY A 331 -1.10 10.06 13.46
N SER A 332 0.03 10.75 13.63
CA SER A 332 1.32 10.24 13.17
C SER A 332 1.92 9.22 14.15
N LEU A 333 3.04 8.62 13.78
CA LEU A 333 3.68 7.51 14.47
C LEU A 333 5.07 7.90 15.02
N ALA A 334 5.58 7.09 15.92
CA ALA A 334 6.93 7.20 16.49
C ALA A 334 7.24 8.62 16.98
N HIS A 335 8.37 9.21 16.61
CA HIS A 335 8.83 10.54 17.04
C HIS A 335 8.00 11.71 16.50
N LEU A 336 7.09 11.48 15.54
CA LEU A 336 6.16 12.47 15.00
C LEU A 336 4.77 12.41 15.67
N ALA A 337 4.56 11.50 16.63
CA ALA A 337 3.31 11.45 17.39
C ALA A 337 3.04 12.79 18.08
N GLY A 338 1.84 13.35 17.88
CA GLY A 338 1.46 14.67 18.39
C GLY A 338 1.99 15.88 17.60
N LYS A 339 2.87 15.68 16.61
CA LYS A 339 3.46 16.76 15.80
C LYS A 339 2.91 16.82 14.37
N ALA A 340 2.27 15.74 13.92
CA ALA A 340 1.74 15.58 12.58
C ALA A 340 0.49 14.72 12.59
N PHE A 341 -0.32 14.83 11.54
CA PHE A 341 -1.37 13.89 11.23
C PHE A 341 -1.15 13.29 9.85
N ARG A 342 -1.85 12.18 9.57
CA ARG A 342 -1.81 11.53 8.27
C ARG A 342 -3.18 11.57 7.64
N ILE A 343 -3.21 11.97 6.37
CA ILE A 343 -4.42 12.01 5.55
C ILE A 343 -4.26 11.09 4.35
N GLY A 344 -5.21 10.16 4.17
CA GLY A 344 -5.31 9.30 2.99
C GLY A 344 -6.15 9.98 1.91
N HIS A 345 -5.70 9.86 0.68
CA HIS A 345 -6.42 10.36 -0.50
C HIS A 345 -6.43 9.29 -1.60
N MET A 346 -6.52 8.02 -1.18
CA MET A 346 -6.42 6.83 -2.03
C MET A 346 -7.75 6.09 -2.18
N GLY A 347 -7.76 5.16 -3.12
CA GLY A 347 -8.87 4.23 -3.35
C GLY A 347 -10.09 4.92 -3.94
N ASN A 348 -11.20 4.84 -3.23
CA ASN A 348 -12.49 5.35 -3.68
C ASN A 348 -12.83 6.75 -3.10
N THR A 349 -11.84 7.47 -2.57
CA THR A 349 -12.01 8.85 -2.10
C THR A 349 -12.38 9.76 -3.27
N SER A 350 -13.43 10.59 -3.11
CA SER A 350 -13.88 11.53 -4.14
C SER A 350 -13.32 12.95 -3.94
N ILE A 351 -13.36 13.77 -5.01
CA ILE A 351 -12.94 15.17 -4.96
C ILE A 351 -13.79 15.96 -3.95
N GLU A 352 -15.09 15.70 -3.92
CA GLU A 352 -16.03 16.38 -3.02
C GLU A 352 -15.70 16.09 -1.55
N GLN A 353 -15.30 14.86 -1.24
CA GLN A 353 -14.83 14.49 0.10
C GLN A 353 -13.54 15.19 0.48
N LEU A 354 -12.59 15.31 -0.46
CA LEU A 354 -11.32 16.02 -0.24
C LEU A 354 -11.57 17.52 -0.06
N GLU A 355 -12.41 18.15 -0.90
CA GLU A 355 -12.76 19.56 -0.77
C GLU A 355 -13.42 19.85 0.59
N GLN A 356 -14.42 19.03 0.97
CA GLN A 356 -15.08 19.19 2.26
C GLN A 356 -14.09 19.03 3.42
N ALA A 357 -13.15 18.08 3.33
CA ALA A 357 -12.13 17.91 4.35
C ALA A 357 -11.19 19.12 4.43
N ILE A 358 -10.76 19.69 3.31
CA ILE A 358 -9.95 20.91 3.28
C ILE A 358 -10.68 22.08 3.95
N ARG A 359 -11.99 22.28 3.65
CA ARG A 359 -12.81 23.32 4.31
C ARG A 359 -12.86 23.13 5.83
N LEU A 360 -13.17 21.94 6.29
CA LEU A 360 -13.31 21.63 7.72
C LEU A 360 -11.96 21.68 8.46
N ILE A 361 -10.86 21.31 7.81
CA ILE A 361 -9.49 21.51 8.35
C ILE A 361 -9.24 22.99 8.56
N GLY A 362 -9.60 23.85 7.61
CA GLY A 362 -9.45 25.32 7.74
C GLY A 362 -10.28 25.89 8.89
N GLU A 363 -11.52 25.44 9.07
CA GLU A 363 -12.37 25.85 10.21
C GLU A 363 -11.74 25.48 11.55
N VAL A 364 -11.27 24.23 11.68
CA VAL A 364 -10.63 23.75 12.93
C VAL A 364 -9.34 24.52 13.22
N LEU A 365 -8.55 24.87 12.20
CA LEU A 365 -7.36 25.69 12.36
C LEU A 365 -7.68 27.09 12.88
N ILE A 366 -8.76 27.73 12.35
CA ILE A 366 -9.24 29.04 12.83
C ILE A 366 -9.64 28.96 14.31
N GLU A 367 -10.34 27.91 14.71
CA GLU A 367 -10.73 27.69 16.13
C GLU A 367 -9.51 27.52 17.05
N GLN A 368 -8.39 27.01 16.52
CA GLN A 368 -7.13 26.88 17.25
C GLN A 368 -6.22 28.13 17.13
N GLY A 369 -6.75 29.22 16.57
CA GLY A 369 -6.06 30.52 16.51
C GLY A 369 -5.17 30.71 15.29
N VAL A 370 -5.15 29.77 14.34
CA VAL A 370 -4.36 29.89 13.11
C VAL A 370 -5.13 30.72 12.08
N GLN A 371 -4.50 31.74 11.49
CA GLN A 371 -5.10 32.59 10.46
C GLN A 371 -4.97 31.90 9.09
N VAL A 372 -6.06 31.38 8.56
CA VAL A 372 -6.13 30.73 7.25
C VAL A 372 -7.23 31.29 6.37
N LYS A 373 -7.09 31.14 5.04
CA LYS A 373 -8.07 31.55 4.03
C LYS A 373 -8.66 30.30 3.38
N ILE A 374 -9.82 29.85 3.85
CA ILE A 374 -10.44 28.58 3.43
C ILE A 374 -10.70 28.56 1.92
N GLU A 375 -11.33 29.60 1.36
CA GLU A 375 -11.64 29.63 -0.07
C GLU A 375 -10.38 29.61 -0.93
N HIS A 376 -9.30 30.27 -0.50
CA HIS A 376 -8.02 30.21 -1.22
C HIS A 376 -7.45 28.78 -1.27
N ALA A 377 -7.53 28.01 -0.17
CA ALA A 377 -7.04 26.61 -0.18
C ALA A 377 -7.90 25.72 -1.08
N VAL A 378 -9.20 25.97 -1.13
CA VAL A 378 -10.10 25.25 -2.06
C VAL A 378 -9.80 25.62 -3.51
N ASP A 379 -9.55 26.91 -3.81
CA ASP A 379 -9.14 27.34 -5.14
C ASP A 379 -7.81 26.67 -5.56
N VAL A 380 -6.82 26.62 -4.65
CA VAL A 380 -5.54 25.91 -4.88
C VAL A 380 -5.78 24.42 -5.15
N LEU A 381 -6.65 23.74 -4.36
CA LEU A 381 -7.02 22.36 -4.62
C LEU A 381 -7.53 22.17 -6.07
N HIS A 382 -8.46 23.00 -6.48
CA HIS A 382 -9.06 22.90 -7.82
C HIS A 382 -8.10 23.28 -8.96
N GLU A 383 -7.22 24.25 -8.75
CA GLU A 383 -6.20 24.63 -9.72
C GLU A 383 -5.21 23.47 -9.96
N GLU A 384 -4.73 22.83 -8.89
CA GLU A 384 -3.86 21.67 -9.01
C GLU A 384 -4.56 20.46 -9.68
N LEU A 385 -5.85 20.27 -9.41
CA LEU A 385 -6.64 19.25 -10.07
C LEU A 385 -6.82 19.49 -11.58
N LYS A 386 -6.75 20.75 -12.05
CA LYS A 386 -6.85 21.11 -13.48
C LYS A 386 -5.50 21.08 -14.17
N SER A 387 -4.42 21.48 -13.48
CA SER A 387 -3.09 21.70 -14.07
C SER A 387 -2.31 20.42 -14.37
N TYR A 388 -2.69 19.29 -13.78
CA TYR A 388 -1.97 18.03 -13.96
C TYR A 388 -2.27 17.43 -15.34
N VAL A 389 -1.38 17.70 -16.27
CA VAL A 389 -1.24 16.97 -17.55
C VAL A 389 -0.01 16.10 -17.41
N LYS A 390 -0.15 14.79 -17.63
CA LYS A 390 0.97 13.84 -17.63
C LYS A 390 2.00 14.19 -18.68
#